data_0b3d3f5a9373f4080e237ab86df4a54c
#
_entry.id   0b3d3f5a9373f4080e237ab86df4a54c
#
_cell.length_a   1.000
_cell.length_b   1.000
_cell.length_c   1.000
_cell.angle_alpha   90.00
_cell.angle_beta   90.00
_cell.angle_gamma   90.00
#
_symmetry.space_group_name_H-M   'P 1'
#
loop_
_entity.id
_entity.type
_entity.pdbx_description
1 polymer ?
#
loop_
_entity_poly.entity_id
_entity_poly.type
_entity_poly.pdbx_seq_one_letter_code
_entity_poly.pdbx_strand_id
1 'polypeptide(L)'
;MVMPLVLLLAAPLLVQSQKPNGAVAQAPTPQAPSSQASAGPLAGGLFSSGQLRQRCLSNVPADASYCFAYITGVHDTVRAYEAWLNQREFCVPRHVPQGDLRQAFIDYLRDKPSDLTGEAASVVVVALKIRYACGSAATPSAVPARTRKP
;
A
#
# COMPACT_ATOMS: atom_id res chain seq x y z
N MET A 1 -42.05 25.34 27.00
CA MET A 1 -41.27 25.20 25.74
C MET A 1 -40.41 26.43 25.60
N VAL A 2 -39.12 26.37 25.92
CA VAL A 2 -38.17 27.52 25.89
C VAL A 2 -37.06 27.14 24.94
N MET A 3 -36.98 27.86 23.80
CA MET A 3 -35.90 27.74 22.80
C MET A 3 -34.66 28.48 23.32
N PRO A 4 -33.47 27.90 23.34
CA PRO A 4 -32.25 28.67 23.55
C PRO A 4 -31.72 29.27 22.26
N LEU A 5 -31.44 30.54 22.35
CA LEU A 5 -30.84 31.46 21.39
C LEU A 5 -29.37 31.03 21.10
N VAL A 6 -29.05 30.65 19.87
CA VAL A 6 -27.67 30.37 19.44
C VAL A 6 -26.98 31.68 19.05
N LEU A 7 -25.99 32.06 19.82
CA LEU A 7 -25.15 33.25 19.60
C LEU A 7 -24.08 32.88 18.55
N LEU A 8 -24.16 33.48 17.35
CA LEU A 8 -23.12 33.42 16.31
C LEU A 8 -21.97 34.37 16.69
N LEU A 9 -20.84 33.81 17.09
CA LEU A 9 -19.56 34.50 17.24
C LEU A 9 -18.86 34.57 15.86
N ALA A 10 -18.85 35.75 15.27
CA ALA A 10 -18.06 36.06 14.08
C ALA A 10 -16.60 36.32 14.50
N ALA A 11 -15.66 35.50 14.03
CA ALA A 11 -14.23 35.73 14.21
C ALA A 11 -13.69 36.58 13.05
N PRO A 12 -12.89 37.63 13.31
CA PRO A 12 -12.27 38.42 12.24
C PRO A 12 -11.06 37.70 11.67
N LEU A 13 -11.06 37.54 10.31
CA LEU A 13 -9.93 37.11 9.52
C LEU A 13 -8.81 38.18 9.56
N LEU A 14 -7.75 37.93 10.31
CA LEU A 14 -6.50 38.68 10.23
C LEU A 14 -5.75 38.27 8.95
N VAL A 15 -5.84 39.09 7.93
CA VAL A 15 -4.99 39.02 6.74
C VAL A 15 -3.59 39.51 7.14
N GLN A 16 -2.66 38.61 7.28
CA GLN A 16 -1.24 38.96 7.45
C GLN A 16 -0.62 39.25 6.10
N SER A 17 -0.37 40.55 5.88
CA SER A 17 0.40 41.06 4.76
C SER A 17 1.89 40.69 4.94
N GLN A 18 2.35 39.67 4.20
CA GLN A 18 3.79 39.33 4.15
C GLN A 18 4.50 40.28 3.18
N LYS A 19 5.38 41.12 3.74
CA LYS A 19 6.30 42.01 3.03
C LYS A 19 7.33 41.17 2.26
N PRO A 20 7.57 41.40 0.97
CA PRO A 20 8.58 40.65 0.23
C PRO A 20 9.98 41.16 0.60
N ASN A 21 10.75 40.34 1.31
CA ASN A 21 12.17 40.59 1.51
C ASN A 21 12.96 40.00 0.34
N GLY A 22 13.73 40.88 -0.30
CA GLY A 22 14.97 40.71 -1.02
C GLY A 22 15.23 39.41 -1.77
N ALA A 23 15.07 39.46 -3.08
CA ALA A 23 15.54 38.41 -3.99
C ALA A 23 17.05 38.34 -3.93
N VAL A 24 17.59 37.29 -3.31
CA VAL A 24 18.97 36.83 -3.59
C VAL A 24 18.82 35.84 -4.77
N ALA A 25 19.34 36.26 -5.92
CA ALA A 25 19.44 35.42 -7.11
C ALA A 25 20.34 34.24 -6.80
N GLN A 26 19.80 33.08 -6.51
CA GLN A 26 20.53 31.82 -6.47
C GLN A 26 20.72 31.35 -7.92
N ALA A 27 21.99 31.20 -8.32
CA ALA A 27 22.38 30.60 -9.59
C ALA A 27 21.78 29.19 -9.71
N PRO A 28 21.30 28.77 -10.90
CA PRO A 28 20.76 27.42 -11.09
C PRO A 28 21.86 26.39 -10.87
N THR A 29 21.75 25.61 -9.80
CA THR A 29 22.56 24.42 -9.59
C THR A 29 22.22 23.41 -10.69
N PRO A 30 23.19 22.82 -11.41
CA PRO A 30 22.91 21.78 -12.37
C PRO A 30 22.27 20.59 -11.66
N GLN A 31 20.97 20.39 -11.86
CA GLN A 31 20.28 19.18 -11.45
C GLN A 31 20.82 18.02 -12.29
N ALA A 32 21.50 17.08 -11.64
CA ALA A 32 21.84 15.82 -12.26
C ALA A 32 20.56 15.17 -12.82
N PRO A 33 20.60 14.59 -14.04
CA PRO A 33 19.43 13.94 -14.60
C PRO A 33 19.02 12.79 -13.68
N SER A 34 17.90 12.95 -13.00
CA SER A 34 17.24 11.86 -12.32
C SER A 34 16.92 10.83 -13.38
N SER A 35 17.58 9.67 -13.34
CA SER A 35 17.26 8.53 -14.19
C SER A 35 15.83 8.09 -13.83
N GLN A 36 14.84 8.72 -14.48
CA GLN A 36 13.49 8.19 -14.52
C GLN A 36 13.60 6.92 -15.35
N ALA A 37 13.68 5.78 -14.64
CA ALA A 37 13.46 4.49 -15.27
C ALA A 37 12.12 4.59 -16.00
N SER A 38 12.17 4.52 -17.33
CA SER A 38 11.00 4.53 -18.19
C SER A 38 10.16 3.32 -17.80
N ALA A 39 9.18 3.53 -16.92
CA ALA A 39 8.13 2.58 -16.70
C ALA A 39 7.37 2.48 -18.02
N GLY A 40 7.46 1.32 -18.69
CA GLY A 40 6.63 1.01 -19.84
C GLY A 40 5.15 1.22 -19.49
N PRO A 41 4.27 1.37 -20.48
CA PRO A 41 2.86 1.63 -20.21
C PRO A 41 2.29 0.52 -19.34
N LEU A 42 2.03 0.83 -18.07
CA LEU A 42 1.30 -0.05 -17.16
C LEU A 42 -0.12 -0.14 -17.71
N ALA A 43 -0.58 -1.33 -18.03
CA ALA A 43 -1.92 -1.57 -18.54
C ALA A 43 -2.97 -1.23 -17.45
N GLY A 44 -3.21 0.07 -17.23
CA GLY A 44 -4.24 0.57 -16.33
C GLY A 44 -3.84 0.85 -14.87
N GLY A 45 -2.74 0.30 -14.39
CA GLY A 45 -2.29 0.49 -12.99
C GLY A 45 -1.32 1.67 -12.82
N LEU A 46 -1.43 2.38 -11.70
CA LEU A 46 -0.56 3.51 -11.36
C LEU A 46 0.77 3.09 -10.72
N PHE A 47 0.92 1.81 -10.35
CA PHE A 47 2.04 1.33 -9.55
C PHE A 47 2.45 -0.07 -9.99
N SER A 48 3.76 -0.31 -10.23
CA SER A 48 4.24 -1.65 -10.56
C SER A 48 4.46 -2.51 -9.33
N SER A 49 4.38 -3.82 -9.48
CA SER A 49 4.66 -4.78 -8.42
C SER A 49 6.11 -4.70 -7.92
N GLY A 50 7.05 -4.35 -8.80
CA GLY A 50 8.44 -4.10 -8.41
C GLY A 50 8.59 -2.90 -7.49
N GLN A 51 7.90 -1.79 -7.79
CA GLN A 51 7.88 -0.60 -6.92
C GLN A 51 7.23 -0.92 -5.57
N LEU A 52 6.13 -1.67 -5.55
CA LEU A 52 5.51 -2.10 -4.30
C LEU A 52 6.44 -3.02 -3.51
N ARG A 53 7.09 -3.99 -4.16
CA ARG A 53 8.03 -4.90 -3.53
C ARG A 53 9.19 -4.15 -2.86
N GLN A 54 9.73 -3.10 -3.49
CA GLN A 54 10.79 -2.28 -2.89
C GLN A 54 10.33 -1.68 -1.55
N ARG A 55 9.12 -1.12 -1.50
CA ARG A 55 8.55 -0.61 -0.23
C ARG A 55 8.30 -1.72 0.78
N CYS A 56 7.84 -2.88 0.33
CA CYS A 56 7.61 -4.02 1.21
C CYS A 56 8.89 -4.58 1.81
N LEU A 57 10.03 -4.43 1.17
CA LEU A 57 11.35 -4.88 1.66
C LEU A 57 12.12 -3.79 2.42
N SER A 58 11.64 -2.55 2.38
CA SER A 58 12.29 -1.42 3.03
C SER A 58 12.20 -1.53 4.56
N ASN A 59 13.26 -1.05 5.24
CA ASN A 59 13.29 -0.89 6.70
C ASN A 59 12.77 0.49 7.14
N VAL A 60 12.35 1.35 6.21
CA VAL A 60 11.78 2.66 6.50
C VAL A 60 10.33 2.49 6.96
N PRO A 61 9.94 2.99 8.14
CA PRO A 61 8.58 2.80 8.67
C PRO A 61 7.47 3.28 7.73
N ALA A 62 7.68 4.39 7.02
CA ALA A 62 6.71 4.91 6.07
C ALA A 62 6.48 3.97 4.88
N ASP A 63 7.54 3.35 4.35
CA ASP A 63 7.45 2.37 3.27
C ASP A 63 6.75 1.09 3.73
N ALA A 64 7.06 0.61 4.93
CA ALA A 64 6.40 -0.54 5.52
C ALA A 64 4.90 -0.29 5.70
N SER A 65 4.53 0.87 6.22
CA SER A 65 3.13 1.28 6.38
C SER A 65 2.41 1.37 5.03
N TYR A 66 3.05 1.94 4.02
CA TYR A 66 2.52 2.00 2.66
C TYR A 66 2.27 0.60 2.09
N CYS A 67 3.26 -0.30 2.23
CA CYS A 67 3.15 -1.69 1.76
C CYS A 67 1.94 -2.39 2.41
N PHE A 68 1.81 -2.31 3.73
CA PHE A 68 0.69 -2.92 4.46
C PHE A 68 -0.65 -2.33 4.02
N ALA A 69 -0.76 -1.00 3.95
CA ALA A 69 -1.99 -0.33 3.53
C ALA A 69 -2.40 -0.72 2.11
N TYR A 70 -1.43 -0.79 1.18
CA TYR A 70 -1.71 -1.16 -0.20
C TYR A 70 -2.23 -2.60 -0.31
N ILE A 71 -1.52 -3.57 0.27
CA ILE A 71 -1.90 -4.99 0.18
C ILE A 71 -3.24 -5.24 0.88
N THR A 72 -3.45 -4.63 2.05
CA THR A 72 -4.74 -4.73 2.76
C THR A 72 -5.87 -4.10 1.97
N GLY A 73 -5.63 -2.93 1.36
CA GLY A 73 -6.63 -2.26 0.53
C GLY A 73 -7.04 -3.09 -0.68
N VAL A 74 -6.08 -3.75 -1.37
CA VAL A 74 -6.38 -4.67 -2.46
C VAL A 74 -7.19 -5.88 -1.96
N HIS A 75 -6.75 -6.49 -0.84
CA HIS A 75 -7.47 -7.61 -0.23
C HIS A 75 -8.93 -7.23 0.09
N ASP A 76 -9.16 -6.11 0.78
CA ASP A 76 -10.48 -5.69 1.20
C ASP A 76 -11.37 -5.31 0.01
N THR A 77 -10.79 -4.70 -1.03
CA THR A 77 -11.50 -4.39 -2.27
C THR A 77 -11.98 -5.67 -2.95
N VAL A 78 -11.12 -6.68 -3.09
CA VAL A 78 -11.52 -7.96 -3.68
C VAL A 78 -12.61 -8.62 -2.83
N ARG A 79 -12.49 -8.60 -1.50
CA ARG A 79 -13.53 -9.13 -0.61
C ARG A 79 -14.89 -8.45 -0.80
N ALA A 80 -14.91 -7.14 -1.03
CA ALA A 80 -16.14 -6.40 -1.34
C ALA A 80 -16.75 -6.87 -2.68
N TYR A 81 -15.93 -7.01 -3.72
CA TYR A 81 -16.37 -7.52 -5.03
C TYR A 81 -16.88 -8.96 -4.97
N GLU A 82 -16.18 -9.84 -4.23
CA GLU A 82 -16.61 -11.23 -4.01
C GLU A 82 -18.03 -11.30 -3.41
N ALA A 83 -18.34 -10.41 -2.47
CA ALA A 83 -19.66 -10.33 -1.87
C ALA A 83 -20.74 -9.93 -2.89
N TRP A 84 -20.43 -9.01 -3.81
CA TRP A 84 -21.38 -8.59 -4.85
C TRP A 84 -21.59 -9.64 -5.95
N LEU A 85 -20.49 -10.32 -6.35
CA LEU A 85 -20.53 -11.30 -7.43
C LEU A 85 -20.88 -12.71 -6.94
N ASN A 86 -20.99 -12.93 -5.64
CA ASN A 86 -21.15 -14.24 -5.01
C ASN A 86 -20.11 -15.27 -5.49
N GLN A 87 -18.88 -14.82 -5.72
CA GLN A 87 -17.74 -15.64 -6.15
C GLN A 87 -16.56 -15.39 -5.21
N ARG A 88 -15.73 -16.39 -4.98
CA ARG A 88 -14.53 -16.27 -4.17
C ARG A 88 -13.27 -16.38 -5.01
N GLU A 89 -12.42 -15.37 -4.93
CA GLU A 89 -11.14 -15.34 -5.59
C GLU A 89 -10.06 -16.05 -4.76
N PHE A 90 -10.12 -15.89 -3.44
CA PHE A 90 -9.22 -16.55 -2.48
C PHE A 90 -9.88 -16.70 -1.11
N CYS A 91 -9.34 -17.61 -0.30
CA CYS A 91 -9.92 -17.98 1.00
C CYS A 91 -8.91 -17.72 2.13
N VAL A 92 -8.65 -16.43 2.40
CA VAL A 92 -7.81 -16.04 3.53
C VAL A 92 -8.51 -16.42 4.84
N PRO A 93 -7.85 -17.17 5.75
CA PRO A 93 -8.40 -17.50 7.05
C PRO A 93 -8.72 -16.26 7.89
N ARG A 94 -9.69 -16.38 8.81
CA ARG A 94 -9.96 -15.31 9.76
C ARG A 94 -8.72 -15.06 10.64
N HIS A 95 -8.46 -13.78 10.95
CA HIS A 95 -7.36 -13.38 11.82
C HIS A 95 -5.94 -13.61 11.26
N VAL A 96 -5.81 -13.72 9.93
CA VAL A 96 -4.46 -13.72 9.31
C VAL A 96 -3.80 -12.37 9.58
N PRO A 97 -2.56 -12.38 10.11
CA PRO A 97 -1.79 -11.15 10.28
C PRO A 97 -1.50 -10.48 8.94
N GLN A 98 -1.54 -9.15 8.89
CA GLN A 98 -1.18 -8.40 7.67
C GLN A 98 0.23 -8.74 7.16
N GLY A 99 1.15 -9.11 8.07
CA GLY A 99 2.48 -9.57 7.74
C GLY A 99 2.50 -10.81 6.84
N ASP A 100 1.54 -11.70 6.99
CA ASP A 100 1.43 -12.92 6.18
C ASP A 100 0.95 -12.62 4.77
N LEU A 101 0.05 -11.64 4.61
CA LEU A 101 -0.37 -11.15 3.28
C LEU A 101 0.80 -10.50 2.55
N ARG A 102 1.58 -9.66 3.26
CA ARG A 102 2.81 -9.08 2.73
C ARG A 102 3.80 -10.17 2.32
N GLN A 103 4.01 -11.16 3.17
CA GLN A 103 4.94 -12.25 2.89
C GLN A 103 4.52 -13.07 1.66
N ALA A 104 3.24 -13.36 1.50
CA ALA A 104 2.70 -14.03 0.32
C ALA A 104 3.06 -13.29 -0.98
N PHE A 105 2.93 -11.96 -0.98
CA PHE A 105 3.31 -11.13 -2.13
C PHE A 105 4.82 -11.15 -2.41
N ILE A 106 5.65 -11.05 -1.35
CA ILE A 106 7.12 -11.08 -1.49
C ILE A 106 7.58 -12.44 -2.02
N ASP A 107 7.04 -13.53 -1.47
CA ASP A 107 7.38 -14.90 -1.87
C ASP A 107 6.99 -15.16 -3.32
N TYR A 108 5.79 -14.74 -3.72
CA TYR A 108 5.35 -14.86 -5.10
C TYR A 108 6.32 -14.18 -6.07
N LEU A 109 6.73 -12.94 -5.81
CA LEU A 109 7.66 -12.20 -6.69
C LEU A 109 9.11 -12.71 -6.62
N ARG A 110 9.49 -13.44 -5.58
CA ARG A 110 10.75 -14.18 -5.56
C ARG A 110 10.72 -15.33 -6.56
N ASP A 111 9.60 -16.05 -6.62
CA ASP A 111 9.43 -17.23 -7.44
C ASP A 111 9.03 -16.88 -8.89
N LYS A 112 8.49 -15.70 -9.11
CA LYS A 112 8.02 -15.16 -10.41
C LYS A 112 8.57 -13.76 -10.68
N PRO A 113 9.89 -13.62 -10.90
CA PRO A 113 10.51 -12.30 -11.10
C PRO A 113 10.06 -11.59 -12.39
N SER A 114 9.51 -12.31 -13.37
CA SER A 114 8.90 -11.73 -14.57
C SER A 114 7.78 -10.75 -14.25
N ASP A 115 7.08 -10.97 -13.15
CA ASP A 115 5.90 -10.20 -12.78
C ASP A 115 6.23 -8.88 -12.04
N LEU A 116 7.53 -8.57 -11.86
CA LEU A 116 7.98 -7.30 -11.29
C LEU A 116 7.53 -6.07 -12.10
N THR A 117 7.32 -6.22 -13.40
CA THR A 117 6.81 -5.17 -14.28
C THR A 117 5.29 -5.12 -14.34
N GLY A 118 4.61 -6.11 -13.76
CA GLY A 118 3.16 -6.17 -13.74
C GLY A 118 2.53 -5.09 -12.85
N GLU A 119 1.23 -4.92 -13.01
CA GLU A 119 0.44 -4.02 -12.17
C GLU A 119 0.37 -4.55 -10.72
N ALA A 120 0.69 -3.71 -9.74
CA ALA A 120 0.83 -4.13 -8.37
C ALA A 120 -0.43 -4.78 -7.79
N ALA A 121 -1.62 -4.20 -8.04
CA ALA A 121 -2.87 -4.74 -7.52
C ALA A 121 -3.18 -6.14 -8.08
N SER A 122 -3.03 -6.32 -9.39
CA SER A 122 -3.25 -7.60 -10.07
C SER A 122 -2.29 -8.68 -9.55
N VAL A 123 -1.02 -8.33 -9.36
CA VAL A 123 -0.01 -9.26 -8.84
C VAL A 123 -0.27 -9.61 -7.37
N VAL A 124 -0.73 -8.67 -6.55
CA VAL A 124 -1.17 -8.96 -5.17
C VAL A 124 -2.32 -9.98 -5.17
N VAL A 125 -3.33 -9.78 -6.02
CA VAL A 125 -4.46 -10.74 -6.15
C VAL A 125 -3.96 -12.13 -6.51
N VAL A 126 -3.08 -12.25 -7.52
CA VAL A 126 -2.51 -13.54 -7.94
C VAL A 126 -1.72 -14.20 -6.80
N ALA A 127 -0.88 -13.44 -6.09
CA ALA A 127 -0.13 -13.94 -4.95
C ALA A 127 -1.04 -14.48 -3.85
N LEU A 128 -2.11 -13.77 -3.53
CA LEU A 128 -3.09 -14.20 -2.52
C LEU A 128 -3.89 -15.42 -2.99
N LYS A 129 -4.26 -15.50 -4.27
CA LYS A 129 -4.94 -16.68 -4.84
C LYS A 129 -4.07 -17.94 -4.73
N ILE A 130 -2.78 -17.83 -4.98
CA ILE A 130 -1.85 -18.96 -4.87
C ILE A 130 -1.66 -19.36 -3.42
N ARG A 131 -1.47 -18.41 -2.53
CA ARG A 131 -1.20 -18.66 -1.11
C ARG A 131 -2.42 -19.15 -0.35
N TYR A 132 -3.61 -18.66 -0.72
CA TYR A 132 -4.87 -18.91 -0.02
C TYR A 132 -5.95 -19.45 -0.97
N ALA A 133 -5.58 -20.45 -1.79
CA ALA A 133 -6.52 -21.08 -2.70
C ALA A 133 -7.74 -21.64 -1.96
N CYS A 134 -8.93 -21.35 -2.46
CA CYS A 134 -10.16 -21.92 -1.92
C CYS A 134 -10.19 -23.44 -2.14
N GLY A 135 -10.60 -24.19 -1.12
CA GLY A 135 -10.63 -25.67 -1.19
C GLY A 135 -9.30 -26.35 -0.83
N SER A 136 -8.19 -25.63 -0.74
CA SER A 136 -7.00 -26.14 -0.10
C SER A 136 -7.19 -26.09 1.41
N ALA A 137 -7.19 -27.23 2.10
CA ALA A 137 -7.04 -27.23 3.55
C ALA A 137 -5.76 -26.47 3.86
N ALA A 138 -5.89 -25.28 4.42
CA ALA A 138 -4.76 -24.45 4.78
C ALA A 138 -3.88 -25.25 5.75
N THR A 139 -2.79 -25.83 5.26
CA THR A 139 -1.75 -26.37 6.13
C THR A 139 -1.19 -25.15 6.86
N PRO A 140 -1.36 -25.03 8.18
CA PRO A 140 -0.78 -23.93 8.92
C PRO A 140 0.74 -24.01 8.69
N SER A 141 1.31 -22.99 8.03
CA SER A 141 2.76 -22.87 7.96
C SER A 141 3.27 -22.86 9.37
N ALA A 142 3.97 -23.93 9.75
CA ALA A 142 4.63 -24.03 11.03
C ALA A 142 5.61 -22.85 11.13
N VAL A 143 5.23 -21.83 11.89
CA VAL A 143 6.16 -20.80 12.35
C VAL A 143 7.24 -21.53 13.11
N PRO A 144 8.53 -21.48 12.69
CA PRO A 144 9.58 -22.09 13.48
C PRO A 144 9.56 -21.45 14.87
N ALA A 145 9.31 -22.27 15.89
CA ALA A 145 9.32 -21.85 17.28
C ALA A 145 10.65 -21.13 17.54
N ARG A 146 10.61 -19.83 17.83
CA ARG A 146 11.78 -19.12 18.36
C ARG A 146 12.14 -19.76 19.68
N THR A 147 13.16 -20.59 19.68
CA THR A 147 13.80 -21.05 20.91
C THR A 147 14.27 -19.82 21.67
N ARG A 148 13.55 -19.45 22.74
CA ARG A 148 14.10 -18.53 23.74
C ARG A 148 15.30 -19.25 24.37
N LYS A 149 16.47 -18.71 24.12
CA LYS A 149 17.67 -19.08 24.86
C LYS A 149 17.53 -18.52 26.29
N PRO A 150 17.81 -19.32 27.34
CA PRO A 150 17.73 -18.88 28.73
C PRO A 150 18.71 -17.76 29.05
#